data_e431db96d655ae83873fd23eb9f037eb
#
_entry.id   e431db96d655ae83873fd23eb9f037eb
#
_cell.length_a   1.000
_cell.length_b   1.000
_cell.length_c   1.000
_cell.angle_alpha   90.00
_cell.angle_beta   90.00
_cell.angle_gamma   90.00
#
_symmetry.space_group_name_H-M   'P 1'
#
loop_
_entity.id
_entity.type
_entity.pdbx_description
1 polymer ?
#
loop_
_entity_poly.entity_id
_entity_poly.type
_entity_poly.pdbx_seq_one_letter_code
_entity_poly.pdbx_strand_id
1 'polypeptide(L)'
;IETMKAKYGKAEANVNTMVEVLEGHQVQLMKDTAMLDKMYEINKNYFKELNMYILAGKDKIEKAKTMEIPALMEKARMSGLPEDAQEVNDMKAMVERFEKKIHDLELTKAISLQMAPQIRLIQSNDTVMAEKIQSTLVNTIPLWKSQMVLALGMNRSVEASKAQQAVND
;
A
#
# COMPACT_ATOMS: atom_id res chain seq x y z
N ILE A 1 36.03 36.54 -6.74
CA ILE A 1 34.77 36.85 -6.00
C ILE A 1 33.54 36.35 -6.77
N GLU A 2 33.42 36.72 -8.05
CA GLU A 2 32.28 36.28 -8.87
C GLU A 2 32.20 34.76 -9.01
N THR A 3 33.33 34.06 -9.17
CA THR A 3 33.35 32.60 -9.34
C THR A 3 32.84 31.87 -8.09
N MET A 4 33.26 32.31 -6.91
CA MET A 4 32.81 31.70 -5.64
C MET A 4 31.35 32.00 -5.34
N LYS A 5 30.94 33.26 -5.58
CA LYS A 5 29.55 33.70 -5.46
C LYS A 5 28.64 32.97 -6.46
N ALA A 6 29.09 32.75 -7.68
CA ALA A 6 28.37 31.99 -8.68
C ALA A 6 28.24 30.51 -8.28
N LYS A 7 29.29 29.89 -7.76
CA LYS A 7 29.24 28.49 -7.24
C LYS A 7 28.30 28.36 -6.05
N TYR A 8 28.33 29.32 -5.12
CA TYR A 8 27.40 29.36 -3.99
C TYR A 8 25.94 29.45 -4.46
N GLY A 9 25.66 30.39 -5.39
CA GLY A 9 24.31 30.55 -5.94
C GLY A 9 23.80 29.30 -6.64
N LYS A 10 24.69 28.61 -7.39
CA LYS A 10 24.35 27.34 -8.03
C LYS A 10 24.11 26.23 -7.01
N ALA A 11 24.93 26.12 -5.98
CA ALA A 11 24.77 25.17 -4.90
C ALA A 11 23.46 25.41 -4.12
N GLU A 12 23.17 26.66 -3.80
CA GLU A 12 21.92 27.06 -3.15
C GLU A 12 20.68 26.71 -3.99
N ALA A 13 20.73 27.01 -5.30
CA ALA A 13 19.65 26.64 -6.22
C ALA A 13 19.44 25.13 -6.30
N ASN A 14 20.52 24.34 -6.32
CA ASN A 14 20.45 22.88 -6.31
C ASN A 14 19.84 22.34 -5.01
N VAL A 15 20.24 22.90 -3.86
CA VAL A 15 19.69 22.54 -2.56
C VAL A 15 18.20 22.88 -2.48
N ASN A 16 17.80 24.05 -2.95
CA ASN A 16 16.39 24.44 -2.99
C ASN A 16 15.55 23.53 -3.89
N THR A 17 16.10 23.10 -5.02
CA THR A 17 15.46 22.10 -5.89
C THR A 17 15.30 20.75 -5.18
N MET A 18 16.32 20.30 -4.45
CA MET A 18 16.26 19.09 -3.65
C MET A 18 15.18 19.19 -2.57
N VAL A 19 15.06 20.33 -1.90
CA VAL A 19 14.02 20.59 -0.90
C VAL A 19 12.62 20.44 -1.51
N GLU A 20 12.38 21.06 -2.67
CA GLU A 20 11.10 20.95 -3.37
C GLU A 20 10.75 19.50 -3.73
N VAL A 21 11.74 18.75 -4.25
CA VAL A 21 11.57 17.33 -4.59
C VAL A 21 11.26 16.50 -3.35
N LEU A 22 11.99 16.70 -2.26
CA LEU A 22 11.77 16.00 -1.00
C LEU A 22 10.40 16.31 -0.37
N GLU A 23 10.00 17.57 -0.39
CA GLU A 23 8.66 17.97 0.07
C GLU A 23 7.56 17.33 -0.77
N GLY A 24 7.73 17.25 -2.08
CA GLY A 24 6.81 16.57 -2.99
C GLY A 24 6.70 15.08 -2.67
N HIS A 25 7.81 14.40 -2.43
CA HIS A 25 7.83 13.00 -2.01
C HIS A 25 7.16 12.80 -0.65
N GLN A 26 7.40 13.69 0.31
CA GLN A 26 6.77 13.63 1.63
C GLN A 26 5.24 13.71 1.53
N VAL A 27 4.72 14.64 0.75
CA VAL A 27 3.28 14.77 0.50
C VAL A 27 2.72 13.51 -0.16
N GLN A 28 3.43 12.95 -1.14
CA GLN A 28 3.00 11.73 -1.81
C GLN A 28 2.97 10.53 -0.87
N LEU A 29 3.98 10.37 -0.02
CA LEU A 29 4.04 9.31 0.99
C LEU A 29 2.90 9.43 2.01
N MET A 30 2.55 10.63 2.41
CA MET A 30 1.41 10.88 3.30
C MET A 30 0.08 10.47 2.64
N LYS A 31 -0.10 10.79 1.36
CA LYS A 31 -1.27 10.37 0.57
C LYS A 31 -1.33 8.85 0.44
N ASP A 32 -0.20 8.22 0.14
CA ASP A 32 -0.08 6.76 0.01
C ASP A 32 -0.42 6.06 1.32
N THR A 33 0.06 6.58 2.45
CA THR A 33 -0.24 6.07 3.79
C THR A 33 -1.73 6.14 4.09
N ALA A 34 -2.38 7.27 3.76
CA ALA A 34 -3.82 7.43 3.94
C ALA A 34 -4.63 6.48 3.03
N MET A 35 -4.18 6.28 1.79
CA MET A 35 -4.79 5.32 0.87
C MET A 35 -4.63 3.88 1.37
N LEU A 36 -3.46 3.53 1.89
CA LEU A 36 -3.20 2.20 2.47
C LEU A 36 -4.07 1.93 3.71
N ASP A 37 -4.32 2.92 4.55
CA ASP A 37 -5.29 2.80 5.64
C ASP A 37 -6.69 2.46 5.14
N LYS A 38 -7.13 3.15 4.10
CA LYS A 38 -8.42 2.89 3.47
C LYS A 38 -8.48 1.49 2.86
N MET A 39 -7.42 1.08 2.16
CA MET A 39 -7.32 -0.27 1.60
C MET A 39 -7.35 -1.34 2.69
N TYR A 40 -6.70 -1.11 3.81
CA TYR A 40 -6.74 -2.02 4.95
C TYR A 40 -8.16 -2.21 5.49
N GLU A 41 -8.91 -1.13 5.68
CA GLU A 41 -10.30 -1.19 6.16
C GLU A 41 -11.24 -1.86 5.13
N ILE A 42 -11.08 -1.56 3.85
CA ILE A 42 -11.83 -2.22 2.77
C ILE A 42 -11.54 -3.72 2.77
N ASN A 43 -10.27 -4.11 2.86
CA ASN A 43 -9.86 -5.51 2.89
C ASN A 43 -10.44 -6.24 4.11
N LYS A 44 -10.43 -5.60 5.27
CA LYS A 44 -11.02 -6.13 6.50
C LYS A 44 -12.52 -6.39 6.36
N ASN A 45 -13.26 -5.44 5.78
CA ASN A 45 -14.69 -5.59 5.54
C ASN A 45 -14.97 -6.66 4.49
N TYR A 46 -14.18 -6.70 3.43
CA TYR A 46 -14.28 -7.72 2.39
C TYR A 46 -14.04 -9.13 2.96
N PHE A 47 -13.03 -9.28 3.82
CA PHE A 47 -12.78 -10.54 4.52
C PHE A 47 -13.97 -10.99 5.35
N LYS A 48 -14.62 -10.08 6.08
CA LYS A 48 -15.83 -10.39 6.86
C LYS A 48 -16.98 -10.85 5.98
N GLU A 49 -17.22 -10.18 4.86
CA GLU A 49 -18.25 -10.54 3.90
C GLU A 49 -17.98 -11.91 3.28
N LEU A 50 -16.74 -12.17 2.83
CA LEU A 50 -16.34 -13.48 2.31
C LEU A 50 -16.59 -14.58 3.33
N ASN A 51 -16.24 -14.35 4.58
CA ASN A 51 -16.43 -15.33 5.64
C ASN A 51 -17.92 -15.64 5.84
N MET A 52 -18.79 -14.64 5.82
CA MET A 52 -20.24 -14.79 5.91
C MET A 52 -20.80 -15.60 4.73
N TYR A 53 -20.40 -15.28 3.50
CA TYR A 53 -20.83 -16.00 2.31
C TYR A 53 -20.36 -17.46 2.31
N ILE A 54 -19.13 -17.72 2.72
CA ILE A 54 -18.58 -19.07 2.83
C ILE A 54 -19.37 -19.90 3.85
N LEU A 55 -19.63 -19.36 5.03
CA LEU A 55 -20.39 -20.05 6.07
C LEU A 55 -21.82 -20.34 5.63
N ALA A 56 -22.51 -19.35 5.07
CA ALA A 56 -23.86 -19.53 4.56
C ALA A 56 -23.91 -20.52 3.40
N GLY A 57 -22.93 -20.49 2.51
CA GLY A 57 -22.81 -21.41 1.40
C GLY A 57 -22.55 -22.85 1.83
N LYS A 58 -21.67 -23.05 2.80
CA LYS A 58 -21.41 -24.39 3.37
C LYS A 58 -22.65 -24.97 4.04
N ASP A 59 -23.40 -24.17 4.79
CA ASP A 59 -24.66 -24.57 5.41
C ASP A 59 -25.68 -24.99 4.36
N LYS A 60 -25.82 -24.21 3.29
CA LYS A 60 -26.74 -24.53 2.18
C LYS A 60 -26.35 -25.81 1.46
N ILE A 61 -25.06 -26.04 1.24
CA ILE A 61 -24.53 -27.27 0.62
C ILE A 61 -24.86 -28.49 1.53
N GLU A 62 -24.62 -28.36 2.83
CA GLU A 62 -24.91 -29.42 3.79
C GLU A 62 -26.41 -29.77 3.81
N LYS A 63 -27.30 -28.80 3.86
CA LYS A 63 -28.74 -29.00 3.78
C LYS A 63 -29.17 -29.66 2.46
N ALA A 64 -28.59 -29.24 1.34
CA ALA A 64 -28.87 -29.84 0.05
C ALA A 64 -28.46 -31.33 0.03
N LYS A 65 -27.27 -31.66 0.54
CA LYS A 65 -26.77 -33.04 0.56
C LYS A 65 -27.48 -33.95 1.55
N THR A 66 -27.85 -33.41 2.70
CA THR A 66 -28.43 -34.22 3.79
C THR A 66 -29.95 -34.28 3.79
N MET A 67 -30.62 -33.28 3.21
CA MET A 67 -32.08 -33.15 3.23
C MET A 67 -32.72 -33.13 1.84
N GLU A 68 -32.29 -32.20 0.98
CA GLU A 68 -32.95 -31.94 -0.31
C GLU A 68 -32.70 -33.04 -1.34
N ILE A 69 -31.47 -33.48 -1.53
CA ILE A 69 -31.12 -34.56 -2.45
C ILE A 69 -31.74 -35.88 -2.02
N PRO A 70 -31.64 -36.31 -0.74
CA PRO A 70 -32.32 -37.52 -0.29
C PRO A 70 -33.86 -37.49 -0.47
N ALA A 71 -34.50 -36.36 -0.24
CA ALA A 71 -35.92 -36.17 -0.48
C ALA A 71 -36.30 -36.30 -1.95
N LEU A 72 -35.50 -35.71 -2.86
CA LEU A 72 -35.70 -35.83 -4.30
C LEU A 72 -35.45 -37.27 -4.79
N MET A 73 -34.46 -37.94 -4.22
CA MET A 73 -34.17 -39.35 -4.57
C MET A 73 -35.34 -40.26 -4.14
N GLU A 74 -35.92 -40.05 -2.98
CA GLU A 74 -37.06 -40.80 -2.51
C GLU A 74 -38.29 -40.53 -3.40
N LYS A 75 -38.55 -39.29 -3.77
CA LYS A 75 -39.62 -38.92 -4.70
C LYS A 75 -39.46 -39.63 -6.05
N ALA A 76 -38.23 -39.62 -6.61
CA ALA A 76 -37.92 -40.30 -7.85
C ALA A 76 -38.10 -41.81 -7.77
N ARG A 77 -37.71 -42.42 -6.64
CA ARG A 77 -37.91 -43.86 -6.36
C ARG A 77 -39.39 -44.23 -6.33
N MET A 78 -40.20 -43.43 -5.68
CA MET A 78 -41.64 -43.71 -5.53
C MET A 78 -42.41 -43.46 -6.82
N SER A 79 -42.10 -42.40 -7.57
CA SER A 79 -42.82 -42.05 -8.78
C SER A 79 -42.40 -42.88 -10.00
N GLY A 80 -41.11 -43.25 -10.08
CA GLY A 80 -40.52 -43.91 -11.23
C GLY A 80 -40.45 -43.03 -12.49
N LEU A 81 -40.72 -41.74 -12.37
CA LEU A 81 -40.77 -40.83 -13.50
C LEU A 81 -39.36 -40.35 -13.89
N PRO A 82 -39.04 -40.31 -15.19
CA PRO A 82 -37.72 -39.77 -15.69
C PRO A 82 -37.48 -38.32 -15.28
N GLU A 83 -38.54 -37.51 -15.22
CA GLU A 83 -38.45 -36.09 -14.83
C GLU A 83 -37.96 -35.96 -13.36
N ASP A 84 -38.42 -36.82 -12.48
CA ASP A 84 -38.01 -36.80 -11.07
C ASP A 84 -36.55 -37.28 -10.91
N ALA A 85 -36.12 -38.26 -11.70
CA ALA A 85 -34.70 -38.66 -11.75
C ALA A 85 -33.79 -37.57 -12.29
N GLN A 86 -34.25 -36.80 -13.28
CA GLN A 86 -33.50 -35.66 -13.84
C GLN A 86 -33.39 -34.55 -12.81
N GLU A 87 -34.43 -34.27 -12.04
CA GLU A 87 -34.38 -33.27 -10.97
C GLU A 87 -33.31 -33.59 -9.92
N VAL A 88 -33.13 -34.86 -9.57
CA VAL A 88 -32.03 -35.31 -8.70
C VAL A 88 -30.66 -35.00 -9.31
N ASN A 89 -30.47 -35.32 -10.59
CA ASN A 89 -29.22 -35.08 -11.26
C ASN A 89 -28.89 -33.58 -11.40
N ASP A 90 -29.90 -32.77 -11.70
CA ASP A 90 -29.78 -31.31 -11.77
C ASP A 90 -29.42 -30.72 -10.42
N MET A 91 -30.02 -31.19 -9.33
CA MET A 91 -29.66 -30.73 -7.99
C MET A 91 -28.23 -31.11 -7.62
N LYS A 92 -27.80 -32.35 -7.90
CA LYS A 92 -26.40 -32.79 -7.67
C LYS A 92 -25.41 -31.95 -8.45
N ALA A 93 -25.71 -31.65 -9.72
CA ALA A 93 -24.85 -30.82 -10.55
C ALA A 93 -24.79 -29.36 -10.03
N MET A 94 -25.89 -28.84 -9.54
CA MET A 94 -25.95 -27.50 -8.94
C MET A 94 -25.10 -27.42 -7.66
N VAL A 95 -25.22 -28.43 -6.80
CA VAL A 95 -24.42 -28.51 -5.56
C VAL A 95 -22.94 -28.59 -5.88
N GLU A 96 -22.55 -29.39 -6.86
CA GLU A 96 -21.16 -29.52 -7.27
C GLU A 96 -20.59 -28.18 -7.78
N ARG A 97 -21.33 -27.46 -8.61
CA ARG A 97 -20.92 -26.12 -9.08
C ARG A 97 -20.83 -25.14 -7.91
N PHE A 98 -21.76 -25.23 -6.96
CA PHE A 98 -21.77 -24.35 -5.79
C PHE A 98 -20.57 -24.63 -4.86
N GLU A 99 -20.20 -25.90 -4.68
CA GLU A 99 -18.99 -26.29 -3.93
C GLU A 99 -17.73 -25.70 -4.54
N LYS A 100 -17.61 -25.71 -5.86
CA LYS A 100 -16.49 -25.07 -6.56
C LYS A 100 -16.43 -23.57 -6.30
N LYS A 101 -17.58 -22.90 -6.34
CA LYS A 101 -17.66 -21.46 -5.99
C LYS A 101 -17.23 -21.18 -4.56
N ILE A 102 -17.65 -22.00 -3.61
CA ILE A 102 -17.25 -21.85 -2.20
C ILE A 102 -15.75 -22.07 -2.05
N HIS A 103 -15.19 -23.04 -2.75
CA HIS A 103 -13.75 -23.26 -2.76
C HIS A 103 -12.99 -22.04 -3.31
N ASP A 104 -13.45 -21.44 -4.39
CA ASP A 104 -12.86 -20.22 -4.94
C ASP A 104 -12.95 -19.04 -3.95
N LEU A 105 -14.06 -18.92 -3.23
CA LEU A 105 -14.21 -17.90 -2.18
C LEU A 105 -13.25 -18.15 -1.00
N GLU A 106 -12.99 -19.39 -0.64
CA GLU A 106 -12.00 -19.75 0.38
C GLU A 106 -10.58 -19.36 -0.04
N LEU A 107 -10.22 -19.56 -1.30
CA LEU A 107 -8.94 -19.11 -1.86
C LEU A 107 -8.83 -17.58 -1.82
N THR A 108 -9.89 -16.89 -2.21
CA THR A 108 -9.95 -15.41 -2.14
C THR A 108 -9.83 -14.91 -0.70
N LYS A 109 -10.47 -15.60 0.25
CA LYS A 109 -10.35 -15.32 1.69
C LYS A 109 -8.89 -15.45 2.17
N ALA A 110 -8.20 -16.49 1.75
CA ALA A 110 -6.80 -16.71 2.10
C ALA A 110 -5.91 -15.59 1.56
N ILE A 111 -6.14 -15.15 0.32
CA ILE A 111 -5.42 -14.00 -0.29
C ILE A 111 -5.71 -12.71 0.51
N SER A 112 -6.97 -12.45 0.84
CA SER A 112 -7.38 -11.28 1.63
C SER A 112 -6.69 -11.26 3.00
N LEU A 113 -6.57 -12.42 3.64
CA LEU A 113 -5.88 -12.56 4.92
C LEU A 113 -4.38 -12.22 4.81
N GLN A 114 -3.74 -12.60 3.69
CA GLN A 114 -2.33 -12.29 3.43
C GLN A 114 -2.10 -10.82 3.08
N MET A 115 -3.08 -10.15 2.49
CA MET A 115 -2.96 -8.74 2.08
C MET A 115 -2.85 -7.79 3.28
N ALA A 116 -3.53 -8.08 4.39
CA ALA A 116 -3.54 -7.19 5.55
C ALA A 116 -2.14 -6.89 6.10
N PRO A 117 -1.27 -7.87 6.43
CA PRO A 117 0.09 -7.59 6.87
C PRO A 117 0.97 -6.96 5.78
N GLN A 118 0.74 -7.27 4.50
CA GLN A 118 1.47 -6.65 3.39
C GLN A 118 1.16 -5.15 3.29
N ILE A 119 -0.10 -4.76 3.41
CA ILE A 119 -0.51 -3.36 3.42
C ILE A 119 0.17 -2.62 4.58
N ARG A 120 0.17 -3.22 5.79
CA ARG A 120 0.82 -2.62 6.96
C ARG A 120 2.33 -2.51 6.82
N LEU A 121 2.97 -3.48 6.18
CA LEU A 121 4.40 -3.43 5.90
C LEU A 121 4.77 -2.27 4.97
N ILE A 122 4.03 -2.10 3.88
CA ILE A 122 4.24 -0.99 2.94
C ILE A 122 4.00 0.35 3.66
N GLN A 123 2.93 0.45 4.43
CA GLN A 123 2.59 1.66 5.19
C GLN A 123 3.69 2.01 6.21
N SER A 124 4.24 1.02 6.90
CA SER A 124 5.35 1.22 7.83
C SER A 124 6.61 1.71 7.11
N ASN A 125 6.94 1.16 5.95
CA ASN A 125 8.06 1.60 5.15
C ASN A 125 7.88 3.04 4.67
N ASP A 126 6.69 3.40 4.21
CA ASP A 126 6.36 4.77 3.79
C ASP A 126 6.47 5.76 4.94
N THR A 127 6.02 5.37 6.13
CA THR A 127 6.14 6.19 7.35
C THR A 127 7.60 6.43 7.71
N VAL A 128 8.44 5.40 7.71
CA VAL A 128 9.88 5.53 7.98
C VAL A 128 10.56 6.42 6.95
N MET A 129 10.21 6.29 5.68
CA MET A 129 10.73 7.13 4.61
C MET A 129 10.32 8.59 4.79
N ALA A 130 9.05 8.85 5.13
CA ALA A 130 8.55 10.20 5.39
C ALA A 130 9.26 10.84 6.59
N GLU A 131 9.53 10.09 7.65
CA GLU A 131 10.29 10.56 8.82
C GLU A 131 11.74 10.90 8.46
N LYS A 132 12.40 10.09 7.63
CA LYS A 132 13.75 10.37 7.12
C LYS A 132 13.79 11.65 6.28
N ILE A 133 12.82 11.85 5.42
CA ILE A 133 12.68 13.07 4.62
C ILE A 133 12.49 14.27 5.55
N GLN A 134 11.63 14.16 6.55
CA GLN A 134 11.40 15.22 7.54
C GLN A 134 12.69 15.59 8.28
N SER A 135 13.44 14.61 8.73
CA SER A 135 14.74 14.82 9.38
C SER A 135 15.74 15.51 8.45
N THR A 136 15.78 15.12 7.20
CA THR A 136 16.65 15.77 6.19
C THR A 136 16.26 17.23 6.01
N LEU A 137 14.97 17.53 5.86
CA LEU A 137 14.48 18.90 5.66
C LEU A 137 14.72 19.81 6.86
N VAL A 138 14.54 19.29 8.07
CA VAL A 138 14.63 20.08 9.31
C VAL A 138 16.06 20.20 9.83
N ASN A 139 16.90 19.18 9.68
CA ASN A 139 18.22 19.11 10.29
C ASN A 139 19.36 19.19 9.25
N THR A 140 19.34 18.35 8.24
CA THR A 140 20.45 18.17 7.30
C THR A 140 20.57 19.36 6.34
N ILE A 141 19.49 19.76 5.72
CA ILE A 141 19.48 20.88 4.76
C ILE A 141 19.88 22.22 5.42
N PRO A 142 19.31 22.60 6.57
CA PRO A 142 19.76 23.82 7.27
C PRO A 142 21.24 23.80 7.64
N LEU A 143 21.76 22.63 8.05
CA LEU A 143 23.19 22.47 8.35
C LEU A 143 24.06 22.72 7.12
N TRP A 144 23.71 22.13 5.99
CA TRP A 144 24.42 22.37 4.73
C TRP A 144 24.39 23.84 4.32
N LYS A 145 23.23 24.50 4.42
CA LYS A 145 23.11 25.94 4.13
C LYS A 145 23.99 26.78 5.05
N SER A 146 24.04 26.46 6.34
CA SER A 146 24.95 27.12 7.29
C SER A 146 26.42 26.93 6.92
N GLN A 147 26.81 25.73 6.54
CA GLN A 147 28.19 25.43 6.12
C GLN A 147 28.58 26.17 4.84
N MET A 148 27.65 26.29 3.87
CA MET A 148 27.87 27.06 2.67
C MET A 148 28.05 28.55 2.95
N VAL A 149 27.27 29.12 3.86
CA VAL A 149 27.42 30.54 4.29
C VAL A 149 28.75 30.75 4.99
N LEU A 150 29.17 29.83 5.87
CA LEU A 150 30.47 29.89 6.54
C LEU A 150 31.62 29.81 5.53
N ALA A 151 31.57 28.91 4.56
CA ALA A 151 32.58 28.77 3.53
C ALA A 151 32.71 30.04 2.70
N LEU A 152 31.58 30.65 2.34
CA LEU A 152 31.56 31.92 1.61
C LEU A 152 32.17 33.07 2.44
N GLY A 153 31.82 33.13 3.74
CA GLY A 153 32.39 34.11 4.67
C GLY A 153 33.87 33.94 4.89
N MET A 154 34.37 32.72 5.03
CA MET A 154 35.81 32.41 5.11
C MET A 154 36.55 32.83 3.83
N ASN A 155 36.00 32.54 2.66
CA ASN A 155 36.58 32.93 1.39
C ASN A 155 36.67 34.47 1.25
N ARG A 156 35.67 35.20 1.67
CA ARG A 156 35.67 36.68 1.69
C ARG A 156 36.75 37.22 2.64
N SER A 157 36.92 36.61 3.81
CA SER A 157 37.99 36.98 4.75
C SER A 157 39.37 36.79 4.16
N VAL A 158 39.61 35.68 3.48
CA VAL A 158 40.89 35.40 2.81
C VAL A 158 41.16 36.43 1.71
N GLU A 159 40.17 36.75 0.88
CA GLU A 159 40.29 37.73 -0.17
C GLU A 159 40.58 39.16 0.37
N ALA A 160 39.86 39.53 1.47
CA ALA A 160 40.13 40.80 2.13
C ALA A 160 41.53 40.88 2.72
N SER A 161 42.02 39.79 3.30
CA SER A 161 43.39 39.69 3.83
C SER A 161 44.43 39.83 2.73
N LYS A 162 44.21 39.19 1.56
CA LYS A 162 45.09 39.32 0.40
C LYS A 162 45.09 40.73 -0.15
N ALA A 163 43.97 41.39 -0.26
CA ALA A 163 43.86 42.78 -0.70
C ALA A 163 44.56 43.71 0.28
N GLN A 164 44.49 43.50 1.57
CA GLN A 164 45.18 44.26 2.61
C GLN A 164 46.72 44.11 2.47
N GLN A 165 47.20 42.89 2.24
CA GLN A 165 48.62 42.63 1.99
C GLN A 165 49.09 43.33 0.74
N ALA A 166 48.34 43.29 -0.36
CA ALA A 166 48.70 43.97 -1.62
C ALA A 166 48.79 45.49 -1.46
N VAL A 167 48.02 46.08 -0.58
CA VAL A 167 48.08 47.52 -0.28
C VAL A 167 49.32 47.87 0.56
N ASN A 168 49.74 46.96 1.46
CA ASN A 168 50.90 47.19 2.35
C ASN A 168 52.24 46.93 1.69
N ASP A 169 52.30 46.23 0.59
CA ASP A 169 53.49 46.00 -0.23
C ASP A 169 53.63 47.08 -1.28
#